data_8fa5f4509105652c422f527ae8b75fe0
#
_entry.id   8fa5f4509105652c422f527ae8b75fe0
#
_cell.length_a   1.000
_cell.length_b   1.000
_cell.length_c   1.000
_cell.angle_alpha   90.00
_cell.angle_beta   90.00
_cell.angle_gamma   90.00
#
_symmetry.space_group_name_H-M   'P 1'
#
loop_
_entity.id
_entity.type
_entity.pdbx_description
1 polymer ?
#
loop_
_entity_poly.entity_id
_entity_poly.type
_entity_poly.pdbx_seq_one_letter_code
_entity_poly.pdbx_strand_id
1 'polypeptide(L)'
;MGLPAMKLQYDGPLTIATAGSRKSVSWKNQDVSWGELAARLATPLKTAETQDEYNTMRKAQKDEIKDVGGFVGGALRNGRRKAESIIHRSLVTLDIDSVPQGEDPWEVVTLVIGCAAILYSTHSHSPKAPRLRLVIPLSRKVTPDEYAALSRRIAGDIGIDMCDDTTYEAHRLMYWPSHSIDGEYRFEIQDGLWLDVD
;
A
#
# COMPACT_ATOMS: atom_id res chain seq x y z
N MET A 1 -17.54 4.97 13.96
CA MET A 1 -17.45 3.51 14.09
C MET A 1 -16.43 3.04 13.07
N GLY A 2 -15.40 2.28 13.51
CA GLY A 2 -14.46 1.65 12.57
C GLY A 2 -15.15 0.54 11.77
N LEU A 3 -14.60 0.23 10.60
CA LEU A 3 -15.02 -0.94 9.83
C LEU A 3 -14.73 -2.21 10.66
N PRO A 4 -15.61 -3.25 10.63
CA PRO A 4 -15.28 -4.51 11.26
C PRO A 4 -14.06 -5.13 10.60
N ALA A 5 -13.17 -5.73 11.40
CA ALA A 5 -12.00 -6.44 10.90
C ALA A 5 -12.40 -7.58 9.97
N MET A 6 -11.62 -7.80 8.91
CA MET A 6 -11.75 -8.98 8.06
C MET A 6 -11.31 -10.22 8.87
N LYS A 7 -12.06 -11.30 8.77
CA LYS A 7 -11.70 -12.56 9.44
C LYS A 7 -10.64 -13.27 8.62
N LEU A 8 -9.43 -13.35 9.16
CA LEU A 8 -8.28 -14.03 8.57
C LEU A 8 -7.82 -15.15 9.50
N GLN A 9 -7.25 -16.20 8.94
CA GLN A 9 -6.67 -17.30 9.73
C GLN A 9 -5.41 -16.85 10.46
N TYR A 10 -4.61 -15.98 9.81
CA TYR A 10 -3.35 -15.44 10.34
C TYR A 10 -3.50 -13.93 10.55
N ASP A 11 -4.17 -13.55 11.63
CA ASP A 11 -4.31 -12.16 12.05
C ASP A 11 -3.34 -11.85 13.20
N GLY A 12 -2.94 -10.58 13.31
CA GLY A 12 -2.03 -10.14 14.36
C GLY A 12 -1.86 -8.62 14.36
N PRO A 13 -1.21 -8.08 15.42
CA PRO A 13 -1.02 -6.64 15.57
C PRO A 13 0.10 -6.10 14.67
N LEU A 14 -0.18 -5.00 13.99
CA LEU A 14 0.74 -4.21 13.18
C LEU A 14 0.82 -2.79 13.73
N THR A 15 1.98 -2.15 13.57
CA THR A 15 2.09 -0.71 13.79
C THR A 15 2.12 0.02 12.44
N ILE A 16 1.24 1.00 12.27
CA ILE A 16 1.24 1.91 11.12
C ILE A 16 1.20 3.36 11.60
N ALA A 17 1.73 4.28 10.80
CA ALA A 17 1.53 5.71 11.02
C ALA A 17 0.56 6.27 9.99
N THR A 18 -0.45 7.03 10.43
CA THR A 18 -1.52 7.54 9.57
C THR A 18 -1.65 9.05 9.63
N ALA A 19 -2.14 9.64 8.53
CA ALA A 19 -2.53 11.05 8.48
C ALA A 19 -3.68 11.25 7.48
N GLY A 20 -4.42 12.35 7.65
CA GLY A 20 -5.55 12.71 6.80
C GLY A 20 -5.17 13.31 5.44
N SER A 21 -3.88 13.61 5.21
CA SER A 21 -3.37 14.15 3.95
C SER A 21 -1.87 13.91 3.82
N ARG A 22 -1.39 13.79 2.59
CA ARG A 22 0.05 13.74 2.26
C ARG A 22 0.80 14.98 2.74
N LYS A 23 0.10 16.11 2.90
CA LYS A 23 0.64 17.40 3.35
C LYS A 23 0.69 17.52 4.89
N SER A 24 0.15 16.54 5.60
CA SER A 24 0.11 16.57 7.06
C SER A 24 1.52 16.64 7.65
N VAL A 25 1.71 17.58 8.56
CA VAL A 25 2.96 17.76 9.31
C VAL A 25 3.01 16.91 10.59
N SER A 26 1.87 16.30 10.95
CA SER A 26 1.75 15.41 12.11
C SER A 26 1.06 14.12 11.70
N TRP A 27 1.73 13.00 11.99
CA TRP A 27 1.31 11.63 11.74
C TRP A 27 1.11 10.91 13.06
N LYS A 28 0.09 10.08 13.14
CA LYS A 28 -0.24 9.34 14.36
C LYS A 28 0.15 7.87 14.17
N ASN A 29 1.05 7.39 15.04
CA ASN A 29 1.31 5.96 15.17
C ASN A 29 0.11 5.29 15.83
N GLN A 30 -0.29 4.13 15.31
CA GLN A 30 -1.35 3.32 15.90
C GLN A 30 -1.10 1.84 15.63
N ASP A 31 -1.51 1.02 16.58
CA ASP A 31 -1.55 -0.42 16.39
C ASP A 31 -2.94 -0.79 15.83
N VAL A 32 -2.92 -1.62 14.81
CA VAL A 32 -4.13 -2.17 14.16
C VAL A 32 -3.89 -3.67 13.93
N SER A 33 -4.95 -4.47 13.79
CA SER A 33 -4.77 -5.83 13.31
C SER A 33 -4.59 -5.87 11.80
N TRP A 34 -4.00 -6.95 11.28
CA TRP A 34 -3.91 -7.18 9.84
C TRP A 34 -5.29 -7.23 9.20
N GLY A 35 -6.28 -7.87 9.87
CA GLY A 35 -7.67 -7.91 9.43
C GLY A 35 -8.36 -6.55 9.41
N GLU A 36 -8.06 -5.63 10.36
CA GLU A 36 -8.54 -4.25 10.34
C GLU A 36 -7.95 -3.46 9.16
N LEU A 37 -6.65 -3.61 8.91
CA LEU A 37 -6.00 -2.99 7.75
C LEU A 37 -6.56 -3.53 6.45
N ALA A 38 -6.74 -4.86 6.33
CA ALA A 38 -7.34 -5.51 5.17
C ALA A 38 -8.75 -4.97 4.89
N ALA A 39 -9.61 -4.88 5.90
CA ALA A 39 -10.95 -4.31 5.78
C ALA A 39 -10.91 -2.85 5.30
N ARG A 40 -9.97 -2.06 5.82
CA ARG A 40 -9.78 -0.67 5.39
C ARG A 40 -9.34 -0.57 3.94
N LEU A 41 -8.42 -1.44 3.50
CA LEU A 41 -7.94 -1.48 2.13
C LEU A 41 -8.99 -2.04 1.16
N ALA A 42 -9.87 -2.94 1.61
CA ALA A 42 -10.99 -3.45 0.80
C ALA A 42 -12.11 -2.43 0.57
N THR A 43 -12.10 -1.29 1.29
CA THR A 43 -13.20 -0.30 1.25
C THR A 43 -12.68 1.03 0.69
N PRO A 44 -12.71 1.23 -0.64
CA PRO A 44 -12.25 2.45 -1.27
C PRO A 44 -13.21 3.62 -1.04
N LEU A 45 -12.66 4.84 -1.07
CA LEU A 45 -13.44 6.06 -1.20
C LEU A 45 -13.80 6.29 -2.67
N LYS A 46 -15.08 6.44 -2.96
CA LYS A 46 -15.55 6.86 -4.27
C LYS A 46 -15.55 8.39 -4.34
N THR A 47 -14.85 8.95 -5.33
CA THR A 47 -14.80 10.40 -5.57
C THR A 47 -15.87 10.84 -6.59
N ALA A 48 -15.97 12.12 -6.88
CA ALA A 48 -17.10 12.66 -7.68
C ALA A 48 -16.81 12.76 -9.18
N GLU A 49 -15.54 12.87 -9.58
CA GLU A 49 -15.13 12.99 -10.97
C GLU A 49 -15.20 11.64 -11.70
N THR A 50 -15.34 11.68 -13.02
CA THR A 50 -15.20 10.51 -13.89
C THR A 50 -13.72 10.20 -14.14
N GLN A 51 -13.44 8.97 -14.59
CA GLN A 51 -12.08 8.55 -14.98
C GLN A 51 -11.55 9.43 -16.14
N ASP A 52 -12.40 9.79 -17.08
CA ASP A 52 -12.02 10.66 -18.21
C ASP A 52 -11.70 12.08 -17.74
N GLU A 53 -12.52 12.65 -16.87
CA GLU A 53 -12.22 13.94 -16.23
C GLU A 53 -10.89 13.89 -15.47
N TYR A 54 -10.69 12.87 -14.64
CA TYR A 54 -9.44 12.70 -13.91
C TYR A 54 -8.23 12.61 -14.85
N ASN A 55 -8.34 11.86 -15.95
CA ASN A 55 -7.23 11.68 -16.90
C ASN A 55 -6.81 12.98 -17.58
N THR A 56 -7.74 13.91 -17.81
CA THR A 56 -7.45 15.23 -18.42
C THR A 56 -6.90 16.27 -17.44
N MET A 57 -7.01 16.04 -16.12
CA MET A 57 -6.59 16.98 -15.09
C MET A 57 -5.06 17.16 -15.06
N ARG A 58 -4.63 18.35 -14.64
CA ARG A 58 -3.21 18.61 -14.33
C ARG A 58 -2.78 17.81 -13.11
N LYS A 59 -1.50 17.47 -13.04
CA LYS A 59 -0.91 16.69 -11.95
C LYS A 59 -1.31 17.20 -10.55
N ALA A 60 -1.28 18.52 -10.33
CA ALA A 60 -1.65 19.10 -9.05
C ALA A 60 -3.10 18.80 -8.63
N GLN A 61 -4.04 18.82 -9.58
CA GLN A 61 -5.45 18.48 -9.35
C GLN A 61 -5.60 16.98 -9.05
N LYS A 62 -4.95 16.11 -9.82
CA LYS A 62 -4.89 14.68 -9.57
C LYS A 62 -4.34 14.37 -8.17
N ASP A 63 -3.29 15.08 -7.77
CA ASP A 63 -2.66 14.93 -6.46
C ASP A 63 -3.57 15.34 -5.29
N GLU A 64 -4.46 16.32 -5.49
CA GLU A 64 -5.46 16.70 -4.48
C GLU A 64 -6.60 15.68 -4.38
N ILE A 65 -7.11 15.20 -5.51
CA ILE A 65 -8.23 14.25 -5.55
C ILE A 65 -7.85 12.91 -4.89
N LYS A 66 -6.69 12.37 -5.22
CA LYS A 66 -6.23 11.10 -4.63
C LYS A 66 -5.75 11.23 -3.19
N ASP A 67 -5.61 12.47 -2.65
CA ASP A 67 -5.16 12.70 -1.28
C ASP A 67 -6.32 12.53 -0.27
N VAL A 68 -6.75 11.31 -0.14
CA VAL A 68 -7.77 10.90 0.84
C VAL A 68 -7.14 10.45 2.17
N GLY A 69 -5.93 10.95 2.44
CA GLY A 69 -5.09 10.47 3.54
C GLY A 69 -4.35 9.19 3.19
N GLY A 70 -3.64 8.64 4.18
CA GLY A 70 -2.86 7.43 3.92
C GLY A 70 -2.08 6.96 5.14
N PHE A 71 -1.19 5.99 4.91
CA PHE A 71 -0.38 5.37 5.94
C PHE A 71 1.08 5.17 5.51
N VAL A 72 1.94 5.03 6.49
CA VAL A 72 3.27 4.44 6.39
C VAL A 72 3.22 3.11 7.15
N GLY A 73 3.69 2.04 6.56
CA GLY A 73 3.64 0.68 7.13
C GLY A 73 4.62 0.46 8.29
N GLY A 74 4.66 1.36 9.26
CA GLY A 74 5.55 1.33 10.42
C GLY A 74 5.36 2.53 11.34
N ALA A 75 6.26 2.72 12.30
CA ALA A 75 6.22 3.80 13.28
C ALA A 75 7.16 4.97 12.93
N LEU A 76 6.71 6.18 13.22
CA LEU A 76 7.44 7.43 13.01
C LEU A 76 7.81 8.08 14.36
N ARG A 77 9.05 8.57 14.45
CA ARG A 77 9.50 9.39 15.58
C ARG A 77 8.87 10.79 15.50
N ASN A 78 8.33 11.26 16.62
CA ASN A 78 7.74 12.59 16.75
C ASN A 78 6.64 12.92 15.70
N GLY A 79 5.97 11.90 15.16
CA GLY A 79 4.92 12.08 14.17
C GLY A 79 5.37 12.77 12.87
N ARG A 80 6.63 12.66 12.49
CA ARG A 80 7.18 13.28 11.28
C ARG A 80 7.46 12.24 10.20
N ARG A 81 6.87 12.39 9.02
CA ARG A 81 7.13 11.50 7.87
C ARG A 81 8.34 11.98 7.08
N LYS A 82 9.52 11.55 7.55
CA LYS A 82 10.83 11.79 6.95
C LYS A 82 11.68 10.53 7.07
N ALA A 83 12.70 10.39 6.22
CA ALA A 83 13.58 9.22 6.22
C ALA A 83 14.20 8.95 7.61
N GLU A 84 14.76 9.98 8.22
CA GLU A 84 15.39 9.91 9.54
C GLU A 84 14.42 9.70 10.71
N SER A 85 13.12 9.78 10.45
CA SER A 85 12.09 9.63 11.48
C SER A 85 11.50 8.23 11.57
N ILE A 86 11.84 7.33 10.65
CA ILE A 86 11.34 5.95 10.71
C ILE A 86 11.97 5.23 11.90
N ILE A 87 11.14 4.68 12.78
CA ILE A 87 11.58 3.86 13.90
C ILE A 87 11.73 2.41 13.44
N HIS A 88 10.69 1.89 12.80
CA HIS A 88 10.64 0.54 12.23
C HIS A 88 9.56 0.43 11.17
N ARG A 89 9.61 -0.64 10.38
CA ARG A 89 8.54 -1.06 9.48
C ARG A 89 7.92 -2.37 9.98
N SER A 90 6.60 -2.50 9.80
CA SER A 90 5.82 -3.72 10.09
C SER A 90 5.26 -4.34 8.82
N LEU A 91 5.33 -3.60 7.71
CA LEU A 91 4.82 -3.99 6.39
C LEU A 91 5.87 -3.69 5.32
N VAL A 92 5.98 -4.54 4.32
CA VAL A 92 6.47 -4.15 2.99
C VAL A 92 5.30 -3.56 2.22
N THR A 93 5.57 -2.46 1.51
CA THR A 93 4.60 -1.79 0.65
C THR A 93 5.27 -1.40 -0.66
N LEU A 94 4.75 -1.89 -1.80
CA LEU A 94 5.28 -1.61 -3.13
C LEU A 94 4.21 -0.93 -4.00
N ASP A 95 4.59 0.13 -4.72
CA ASP A 95 3.79 0.69 -5.82
C ASP A 95 4.16 -0.07 -7.11
N ILE A 96 3.19 -0.68 -7.79
CA ILE A 96 3.35 -1.42 -9.06
C ILE A 96 2.71 -0.56 -10.15
N ASP A 97 3.54 0.15 -10.90
CA ASP A 97 3.12 1.22 -11.80
C ASP A 97 3.35 0.89 -13.30
N SER A 98 4.09 -0.18 -13.60
CA SER A 98 4.55 -0.52 -14.96
C SER A 98 4.28 -1.98 -15.29
N VAL A 99 3.01 -2.38 -15.26
CA VAL A 99 2.61 -3.76 -15.56
C VAL A 99 2.67 -4.00 -17.08
N PRO A 100 3.42 -5.01 -17.57
CA PRO A 100 3.41 -5.38 -18.97
C PRO A 100 2.02 -5.79 -19.45
N GLN A 101 1.73 -5.54 -20.72
CA GLN A 101 0.43 -5.88 -21.29
C GLN A 101 0.19 -7.40 -21.27
N GLY A 102 -0.94 -7.81 -20.71
CA GLY A 102 -1.33 -9.22 -20.63
C GLY A 102 -0.77 -9.97 -19.41
N GLU A 103 0.00 -9.28 -18.55
CA GLU A 103 0.45 -9.84 -17.29
C GLU A 103 -0.49 -9.44 -16.15
N ASP A 104 -0.69 -10.35 -15.19
CA ASP A 104 -1.37 -10.08 -13.92
C ASP A 104 -0.38 -10.19 -12.76
N PRO A 105 0.00 -9.06 -12.12
CA PRO A 105 0.91 -9.09 -10.98
C PRO A 105 0.41 -9.95 -9.82
N TRP A 106 -0.90 -10.14 -9.67
CA TRP A 106 -1.45 -10.97 -8.61
C TRP A 106 -1.15 -12.46 -8.81
N GLU A 107 -1.18 -12.93 -10.05
CA GLU A 107 -0.78 -14.32 -10.36
C GLU A 107 0.69 -14.54 -9.99
N VAL A 108 1.56 -13.57 -10.29
CA VAL A 108 2.99 -13.66 -9.91
C VAL A 108 3.15 -13.64 -8.40
N VAL A 109 2.46 -12.73 -7.70
CA VAL A 109 2.50 -12.64 -6.22
C VAL A 109 2.07 -13.95 -5.58
N THR A 110 0.97 -14.54 -6.00
CA THR A 110 0.46 -15.80 -5.43
C THR A 110 1.38 -16.98 -5.66
N LEU A 111 2.08 -17.01 -6.79
CA LEU A 111 3.02 -18.08 -7.12
C LEU A 111 4.35 -17.96 -6.38
N VAL A 112 4.86 -16.73 -6.21
CA VAL A 112 6.24 -16.50 -5.77
C VAL A 112 6.33 -16.14 -4.29
N ILE A 113 5.39 -15.32 -3.77
CA ILE A 113 5.52 -14.77 -2.41
C ILE A 113 5.11 -15.78 -1.34
N GLY A 114 4.12 -16.63 -1.56
CA GLY A 114 3.74 -17.74 -0.68
C GLY A 114 3.36 -17.37 0.76
N CYS A 115 3.20 -16.09 1.09
CA CYS A 115 2.83 -15.58 2.41
C CYS A 115 1.61 -14.66 2.32
N ALA A 116 1.12 -14.16 3.48
CA ALA A 116 0.02 -13.21 3.51
C ALA A 116 0.35 -11.97 2.67
N ALA A 117 -0.59 -11.55 1.81
CA ALA A 117 -0.42 -10.40 0.94
C ALA A 117 -1.77 -9.77 0.58
N ILE A 118 -1.77 -8.46 0.34
CA ILE A 118 -2.88 -7.71 -0.22
C ILE A 118 -2.38 -6.96 -1.45
N LEU A 119 -3.14 -7.06 -2.55
CA LEU A 119 -2.98 -6.20 -3.71
C LEU A 119 -4.21 -5.32 -3.87
N TYR A 120 -4.04 -4.00 -4.03
CA TYR A 120 -5.15 -3.09 -4.28
C TYR A 120 -4.80 -2.03 -5.31
N SER A 121 -5.82 -1.56 -6.04
CA SER A 121 -5.64 -0.54 -7.08
C SER A 121 -5.54 0.87 -6.50
N THR A 122 -4.73 1.71 -7.16
CA THR A 122 -4.64 3.14 -6.86
C THR A 122 -5.73 3.94 -7.57
N HIS A 123 -5.90 5.21 -7.23
CA HIS A 123 -6.87 6.11 -7.88
C HIS A 123 -6.70 6.21 -9.40
N SER A 124 -5.47 6.08 -9.89
CA SER A 124 -5.15 6.18 -11.33
C SER A 124 -5.25 4.86 -12.07
N HIS A 125 -5.73 3.81 -11.42
CA HIS A 125 -5.85 2.48 -12.01
C HIS A 125 -6.87 2.43 -13.13
N SER A 126 -6.57 1.67 -14.17
CA SER A 126 -7.53 1.18 -15.15
C SER A 126 -7.10 -0.21 -15.64
N PRO A 127 -8.02 -1.04 -16.18
CA PRO A 127 -7.67 -2.36 -16.71
C PRO A 127 -6.60 -2.31 -17.83
N LYS A 128 -6.59 -1.22 -18.60
CA LYS A 128 -5.62 -1.02 -19.70
C LYS A 128 -4.24 -0.52 -19.22
N ALA A 129 -4.20 0.11 -18.05
CA ALA A 129 -2.99 0.64 -17.42
C ALA A 129 -3.06 0.37 -15.92
N PRO A 130 -2.76 -0.85 -15.48
CA PRO A 130 -2.85 -1.21 -14.07
C PRO A 130 -1.90 -0.37 -13.22
N ARG A 131 -2.44 0.15 -12.10
CA ARG A 131 -1.72 0.90 -11.08
C ARG A 131 -2.10 0.32 -9.73
N LEU A 132 -1.20 -0.46 -9.16
CA LEU A 132 -1.50 -1.34 -8.04
C LEU A 132 -0.55 -1.09 -6.87
N ARG A 133 -0.94 -1.55 -5.69
CA ARG A 133 -0.11 -1.57 -4.49
C ARG A 133 -0.13 -2.93 -3.87
N LEU A 134 1.07 -3.44 -3.57
CA LEU A 134 1.26 -4.66 -2.83
C LEU A 134 1.60 -4.32 -1.38
N VAL A 135 0.94 -5.00 -0.44
CA VAL A 135 1.17 -4.88 1.01
C VAL A 135 1.38 -6.27 1.59
N ILE A 136 2.49 -6.46 2.29
CA ILE A 136 2.88 -7.74 2.89
C ILE A 136 3.19 -7.53 4.37
N PRO A 137 2.54 -8.25 5.31
CA PRO A 137 2.85 -8.17 6.73
C PRO A 137 4.13 -8.92 7.05
N LEU A 138 4.94 -8.38 7.96
CA LEU A 138 6.22 -8.93 8.37
C LEU A 138 6.10 -9.68 9.69
N SER A 139 6.78 -10.82 9.83
CA SER A 139 6.81 -11.65 11.04
C SER A 139 7.34 -10.89 12.26
N ARG A 140 8.22 -9.91 12.05
CA ARG A 140 8.73 -8.97 13.04
C ARG A 140 8.92 -7.56 12.49
N LYS A 141 9.11 -6.61 13.36
CA LYS A 141 9.51 -5.24 13.00
C LYS A 141 10.93 -5.24 12.43
N VAL A 142 11.13 -4.48 11.34
CA VAL A 142 12.43 -4.33 10.66
C VAL A 142 12.89 -2.87 10.69
N THR A 143 14.20 -2.67 10.65
CA THR A 143 14.82 -1.34 10.52
C THR A 143 14.60 -0.75 9.13
N PRO A 144 14.81 0.57 8.92
CA PRO A 144 14.75 1.16 7.59
C PRO A 144 15.68 0.51 6.56
N ASP A 145 16.87 0.09 6.98
CA ASP A 145 17.86 -0.54 6.08
C ASP A 145 17.43 -1.97 5.71
N GLU A 146 16.95 -2.75 6.67
CA GLU A 146 16.36 -4.07 6.40
C GLU A 146 15.15 -3.94 5.46
N TYR A 147 14.30 -2.93 5.67
CA TYR A 147 13.15 -2.67 4.80
C TYR A 147 13.58 -2.39 3.36
N ALA A 148 14.59 -1.56 3.15
CA ALA A 148 15.07 -1.21 1.81
C ALA A 148 15.63 -2.44 1.07
N ALA A 149 16.34 -3.33 1.78
CA ALA A 149 16.85 -4.58 1.23
C ALA A 149 15.72 -5.57 0.91
N LEU A 150 14.79 -5.76 1.86
CA LEU A 150 13.68 -6.69 1.75
C LEU A 150 12.70 -6.28 0.64
N SER A 151 12.34 -5.00 0.58
CA SER A 151 11.43 -4.49 -0.46
C SER A 151 12.01 -4.63 -1.87
N ARG A 152 13.34 -4.40 -2.05
CA ARG A 152 14.01 -4.66 -3.33
C ARG A 152 14.07 -6.15 -3.68
N ARG A 153 14.28 -7.02 -2.69
CA ARG A 153 14.27 -8.47 -2.88
C ARG A 153 12.91 -8.92 -3.41
N ILE A 154 11.82 -8.50 -2.74
CA ILE A 154 10.46 -8.84 -3.16
C ILE A 154 10.15 -8.27 -4.55
N ALA A 155 10.53 -7.01 -4.83
CA ALA A 155 10.38 -6.42 -6.15
C ALA A 155 11.14 -7.21 -7.23
N GLY A 156 12.34 -7.72 -6.92
CA GLY A 156 13.10 -8.61 -7.80
C GLY A 156 12.37 -9.91 -8.08
N ASP A 157 11.73 -10.49 -7.08
CA ASP A 157 11.02 -11.75 -7.20
C ASP A 157 9.72 -11.63 -8.02
N ILE A 158 9.03 -10.48 -7.98
CA ILE A 158 7.77 -10.24 -8.73
C ILE A 158 7.95 -9.49 -10.05
N GLY A 159 9.14 -8.93 -10.30
CA GLY A 159 9.45 -8.11 -11.48
C GLY A 159 9.81 -6.68 -11.10
N ILE A 160 11.10 -6.42 -10.92
CA ILE A 160 11.62 -5.13 -10.42
C ILE A 160 11.22 -3.94 -11.30
N ASP A 161 11.13 -4.15 -12.62
CA ASP A 161 10.77 -3.12 -13.60
C ASP A 161 9.29 -2.69 -13.50
N MET A 162 8.46 -3.48 -12.83
CA MET A 162 7.07 -3.12 -12.55
C MET A 162 6.93 -2.15 -11.38
N CYS A 163 7.94 -2.06 -10.49
CA CYS A 163 7.86 -1.32 -9.25
C CYS A 163 8.44 0.10 -9.36
N ASP A 164 7.78 1.08 -8.70
CA ASP A 164 8.33 2.44 -8.54
C ASP A 164 9.54 2.41 -7.58
N ASP A 165 10.69 2.90 -8.01
CA ASP A 165 11.93 2.94 -7.19
C ASP A 165 11.78 3.66 -5.85
N THR A 166 10.89 4.65 -5.77
CA THR A 166 10.64 5.39 -4.52
C THR A 166 9.92 4.54 -3.47
N THR A 167 9.39 3.38 -3.85
CA THR A 167 8.72 2.44 -2.94
C THR A 167 9.69 1.80 -1.93
N TYR A 168 11.01 1.78 -2.24
CA TYR A 168 12.03 1.24 -1.34
C TYR A 168 12.43 2.20 -0.21
N GLU A 169 11.92 3.43 -0.25
CA GLU A 169 12.11 4.39 0.83
C GLU A 169 11.20 4.06 2.01
N ALA A 170 11.78 3.83 3.18
CA ALA A 170 11.02 3.40 4.36
C ALA A 170 9.93 4.40 4.81
N HIS A 171 10.02 5.67 4.42
CA HIS A 171 9.04 6.72 4.71
C HIS A 171 7.97 6.91 3.62
N ARG A 172 7.95 6.02 2.60
CA ARG A 172 6.97 6.10 1.50
C ARG A 172 5.54 6.07 2.02
N LEU A 173 4.74 7.02 1.56
CA LEU A 173 3.30 7.10 1.82
C LEU A 173 2.54 6.14 0.91
N MET A 174 1.65 5.37 1.49
CA MET A 174 0.58 4.66 0.79
C MET A 174 -0.74 5.40 1.01
N TYR A 175 -1.34 5.94 -0.05
CA TYR A 175 -2.68 6.53 0.05
C TYR A 175 -3.71 5.46 0.39
N TRP A 176 -4.71 5.83 1.18
CA TRP A 176 -5.91 5.00 1.29
C TRP A 176 -6.53 4.80 -0.08
N PRO A 177 -7.23 3.67 -0.30
CA PRO A 177 -7.81 3.39 -1.59
C PRO A 177 -8.92 4.39 -1.96
N SER A 178 -8.91 4.81 -3.20
CA SER A 178 -9.97 5.64 -3.79
C SER A 178 -10.06 5.38 -5.29
N HIS A 179 -11.23 5.67 -5.88
CA HIS A 179 -11.45 5.59 -7.33
C HIS A 179 -12.47 6.62 -7.79
N SER A 180 -12.43 6.99 -9.06
CA SER A 180 -13.41 7.87 -9.71
C SER A 180 -14.82 7.27 -9.67
N ILE A 181 -15.86 8.07 -9.90
CA ILE A 181 -17.26 7.63 -9.78
C ILE A 181 -17.60 6.42 -10.66
N ASP A 182 -16.98 6.31 -11.82
CA ASP A 182 -17.09 5.24 -12.81
C ASP A 182 -15.83 4.37 -12.92
N GLY A 183 -14.84 4.63 -12.05
CA GLY A 183 -13.58 3.88 -12.02
C GLY A 183 -13.76 2.50 -11.40
N GLU A 184 -12.90 1.57 -11.80
CA GLU A 184 -12.84 0.23 -11.23
C GLU A 184 -11.92 0.22 -10.00
N TYR A 185 -12.32 -0.55 -9.00
CA TYR A 185 -11.47 -0.85 -7.85
C TYR A 185 -11.18 -2.34 -7.78
N ARG A 186 -9.90 -2.66 -7.73
CA ARG A 186 -9.42 -4.03 -7.57
C ARG A 186 -8.87 -4.22 -6.16
N PHE A 187 -9.27 -5.30 -5.51
CA PHE A 187 -8.75 -5.74 -4.23
C PHE A 187 -8.60 -7.25 -4.23
N GLU A 188 -7.41 -7.73 -3.92
CA GLU A 188 -7.08 -9.14 -3.81
C GLU A 188 -6.41 -9.38 -2.45
N ILE A 189 -6.65 -10.53 -1.86
CA ILE A 189 -6.02 -10.93 -0.60
C ILE A 189 -5.65 -12.40 -0.63
N GLN A 190 -4.43 -12.69 -0.19
CA GLN A 190 -3.94 -14.03 0.13
C GLN A 190 -3.79 -14.10 1.64
N ASP A 191 -4.57 -14.97 2.29
CA ASP A 191 -4.41 -15.29 3.71
C ASP A 191 -3.29 -16.33 3.86
N GLY A 192 -2.46 -16.18 4.89
CA GLY A 192 -1.32 -17.06 5.09
C GLY A 192 -0.41 -16.59 6.22
N LEU A 193 0.66 -17.32 6.49
CA LEU A 193 1.71 -16.88 7.40
C LEU A 193 2.27 -15.53 6.93
N TRP A 194 2.67 -14.71 7.87
CA TRP A 194 3.34 -13.45 7.56
C TRP A 194 4.74 -13.72 7.01
N LEU A 195 5.27 -12.75 6.22
CA LEU A 195 6.59 -12.90 5.63
C LEU A 195 7.65 -13.05 6.72
N ASP A 196 8.32 -14.21 6.72
CA ASP A 196 9.48 -14.45 7.58
C ASP A 196 10.66 -13.60 7.09
N VAL A 197 11.25 -12.85 8.00
CA VAL A 197 12.34 -11.90 7.70
C VAL A 197 13.69 -12.31 8.31
N ASP A 198 13.77 -13.49 8.93
CA ASP A 198 15.01 -14.04 9.51
C ASP A 198 15.69 -15.07 8.60
#